data_a816913ca0ff44f31bc3134ef97c7ec2
#
_entry.id   a816913ca0ff44f31bc3134ef97c7ec2
#
_cell.length_a   1.000
_cell.length_b   1.000
_cell.length_c   1.000
_cell.angle_alpha   90.00
_cell.angle_beta   90.00
_cell.angle_gamma   90.00
#
_symmetry.space_group_name_H-M   'P 1'
#
loop_
_entity.id
_entity.type
_entity.pdbx_description
1 polymer ?
#
loop_
_entity_poly.entity_id
_entity_poly.type
_entity_poly.pdbx_seq_one_letter_code
_entity_poly.pdbx_strand_id
1 'polypeptide(L)'
;MENITITEIKKLGKEKSKKNLKKLINLYHNTEKVELKREIVSSIGRQNKTDIETVYKFIKDNVFKKNYMDVIYQFYRTILYNYSDFRFMKLGEKVEKFYDNEVIYKMKKYKLEKKIKRNKKNKIIKKATLLEGDSKKTLKKINDVSIQLIFTSPPYYNAKEYSDYNSYKNYLEELKNIFLECCRILENGRFIIVNVSPVITKRAGREFESIRYPIHFDLHNILTECGFYFVDEIIWIKPEPSVPNRNGGFIKTRKPLSYKPNCITESLLVYRKECNFLIDKNIEEYKNFKPDFKENIYTSNCWYIAPAYKKEHPAIFPEELCERVLKYYSYPEDVVLDPFAGSGTFGKIALKNNRIPILCEKNVEYINYIKKNIIK
;
A
#
# COMPACT_ATOMS: atom_id res chain seq x y z
N MET A 1 17.43 -39.93 -13.87
CA MET A 1 16.63 -39.27 -12.79
C MET A 1 15.28 -39.01 -13.37
N GLU A 2 14.23 -39.64 -12.82
CA GLU A 2 12.85 -39.42 -13.28
C GLU A 2 12.50 -37.94 -13.21
N ASN A 3 11.97 -37.40 -14.30
CA ASN A 3 11.48 -36.02 -14.38
C ASN A 3 10.18 -35.90 -13.58
N ILE A 4 10.29 -35.89 -12.24
CA ILE A 4 9.11 -35.70 -11.40
C ILE A 4 8.50 -34.32 -11.60
N THR A 5 7.19 -34.26 -11.72
CA THR A 5 6.43 -33.02 -11.89
C THR A 5 5.91 -32.47 -10.57
N ILE A 6 5.60 -31.17 -10.53
CA ILE A 6 4.97 -30.51 -9.38
C ILE A 6 3.65 -31.20 -9.03
N THR A 7 2.90 -31.67 -10.02
CA THR A 7 1.61 -32.36 -9.82
C THR A 7 1.78 -33.67 -9.07
N GLU A 8 2.80 -34.45 -9.40
CA GLU A 8 3.12 -35.71 -8.70
C GLU A 8 3.59 -35.45 -7.26
N ILE A 9 4.40 -34.42 -7.03
CA ILE A 9 4.81 -34.01 -5.69
C ILE A 9 3.59 -33.61 -4.85
N LYS A 10 2.65 -32.86 -5.42
CA LYS A 10 1.39 -32.49 -4.74
C LYS A 10 0.55 -33.73 -4.40
N LYS A 11 0.49 -34.71 -5.28
CA LYS A 11 -0.21 -35.97 -5.04
C LYS A 11 0.41 -36.71 -3.86
N LEU A 12 1.74 -36.89 -3.84
CA LEU A 12 2.46 -37.48 -2.71
C LEU A 12 2.20 -36.74 -1.39
N GLY A 13 2.08 -35.40 -1.42
CA GLY A 13 1.78 -34.60 -0.25
C GLY A 13 0.36 -34.74 0.27
N LYS A 14 -0.62 -35.04 -0.61
CA LYS A 14 -2.03 -35.28 -0.23
C LYS A 14 -2.25 -36.66 0.40
N GLU A 15 -1.59 -37.66 -0.11
CA GLU A 15 -1.67 -39.04 0.40
C GLU A 15 -0.74 -39.20 1.61
N LYS A 16 -1.29 -39.09 2.82
CA LYS A 16 -0.54 -39.09 4.08
C LYS A 16 -0.07 -40.51 4.40
N SER A 17 1.23 -40.76 4.28
CA SER A 17 1.86 -42.04 4.66
C SER A 17 3.34 -41.87 4.95
N LYS A 18 3.90 -42.71 5.85
CA LYS A 18 5.34 -42.75 6.13
C LYS A 18 6.15 -43.07 4.87
N LYS A 19 5.62 -43.84 3.94
CA LYS A 19 6.25 -44.18 2.66
C LYS A 19 6.40 -42.92 1.79
N ASN A 20 5.33 -42.14 1.64
CA ASN A 20 5.33 -40.92 0.85
C ASN A 20 6.21 -39.84 1.49
N LEU A 21 6.22 -39.72 2.82
CA LEU A 21 7.10 -38.80 3.52
C LEU A 21 8.58 -39.13 3.24
N LYS A 22 9.00 -40.38 3.34
CA LYS A 22 10.37 -40.84 2.99
C LYS A 22 10.70 -40.52 1.52
N LYS A 23 9.75 -40.77 0.60
CA LYS A 23 9.94 -40.46 -0.82
C LYS A 23 10.12 -38.95 -1.06
N LEU A 24 9.33 -38.10 -0.42
CA LEU A 24 9.45 -36.64 -0.50
C LEU A 24 10.79 -36.15 0.03
N ILE A 25 11.28 -36.68 1.17
CA ILE A 25 12.58 -36.32 1.74
C ILE A 25 13.72 -36.69 0.78
N ASN A 26 13.67 -37.89 0.19
CA ASN A 26 14.66 -38.28 -0.81
C ASN A 26 14.63 -37.39 -2.03
N LEU A 27 13.47 -37.03 -2.54
CA LEU A 27 13.33 -36.10 -3.67
C LEU A 27 13.91 -34.72 -3.36
N TYR A 28 13.75 -34.24 -2.12
CA TYR A 28 14.34 -32.95 -1.70
C TYR A 28 15.87 -32.95 -1.83
N HIS A 29 16.51 -34.02 -1.42
CA HIS A 29 17.99 -34.13 -1.47
C HIS A 29 18.54 -34.38 -2.88
N ASN A 30 17.70 -34.90 -3.79
CA ASN A 30 18.10 -35.26 -5.14
C ASN A 30 17.70 -34.23 -6.22
N THR A 31 17.16 -33.09 -5.84
CA THR A 31 16.81 -32.02 -6.79
C THR A 31 17.44 -30.69 -6.39
N GLU A 32 17.91 -29.93 -7.38
CA GLU A 32 18.36 -28.54 -7.19
C GLU A 32 17.38 -27.50 -7.73
N LYS A 33 16.29 -27.95 -8.41
CA LYS A 33 15.27 -27.04 -8.94
C LYS A 33 14.48 -26.38 -7.80
N VAL A 34 14.53 -25.05 -7.70
CA VAL A 34 13.91 -24.23 -6.64
C VAL A 34 12.43 -24.52 -6.50
N GLU A 35 11.70 -24.54 -7.63
CA GLU A 35 10.27 -24.77 -7.66
C GLU A 35 9.89 -26.16 -7.09
N LEU A 36 10.68 -27.19 -7.42
CA LEU A 36 10.46 -28.53 -6.90
C LEU A 36 10.78 -28.60 -5.41
N LYS A 37 11.93 -28.06 -4.96
CA LYS A 37 12.30 -27.98 -3.53
C LYS A 37 11.18 -27.31 -2.72
N ARG A 38 10.67 -26.18 -3.21
CA ARG A 38 9.58 -25.44 -2.56
C ARG A 38 8.32 -26.28 -2.41
N GLU A 39 7.85 -26.93 -3.49
CA GLU A 39 6.65 -27.79 -3.42
C GLU A 39 6.88 -29.03 -2.56
N ILE A 40 8.09 -29.61 -2.57
CA ILE A 40 8.43 -30.77 -1.72
C ILE A 40 8.34 -30.35 -0.24
N VAL A 41 8.93 -29.24 0.17
CA VAL A 41 8.84 -28.74 1.55
C VAL A 41 7.38 -28.49 1.96
N SER A 42 6.56 -27.92 1.08
CA SER A 42 5.13 -27.76 1.29
C SER A 42 4.43 -29.10 1.49
N SER A 43 4.75 -30.09 0.67
CA SER A 43 4.16 -31.42 0.71
C SER A 43 4.60 -32.21 1.95
N ILE A 44 5.84 -32.07 2.40
CA ILE A 44 6.34 -32.62 3.68
C ILE A 44 5.59 -32.03 4.86
N GLY A 45 5.34 -30.70 4.84
CA GLY A 45 4.55 -30.04 5.89
C GLY A 45 3.13 -30.61 6.03
N ARG A 46 2.53 -31.06 4.93
CA ARG A 46 1.20 -31.73 4.95
C ARG A 46 1.22 -33.12 5.58
N GLN A 47 2.41 -33.75 5.72
CA GLN A 47 2.61 -35.05 6.36
C GLN A 47 2.75 -34.98 7.89
N ASN A 48 2.67 -33.82 8.50
CA ASN A 48 2.89 -33.57 9.93
C ASN A 48 2.02 -34.45 10.86
N LYS A 49 0.79 -34.79 10.46
CA LYS A 49 -0.11 -35.70 11.21
C LYS A 49 0.25 -37.14 11.07
N THR A 50 1.09 -37.51 10.12
CA THR A 50 1.53 -38.89 9.87
C THR A 50 2.74 -39.25 10.71
N ASP A 51 3.74 -38.37 10.74
CA ASP A 51 4.98 -38.54 11.50
C ASP A 51 5.61 -37.16 11.77
N ILE A 52 5.15 -36.54 12.83
CA ILE A 52 5.58 -35.19 13.22
C ILE A 52 7.05 -35.13 13.57
N GLU A 53 7.61 -36.20 14.16
CA GLU A 53 9.02 -36.28 14.52
C GLU A 53 9.93 -36.22 13.29
N THR A 54 9.60 -37.02 12.28
CA THR A 54 10.35 -37.04 11.03
C THR A 54 10.24 -35.69 10.30
N VAL A 55 9.05 -35.07 10.29
CA VAL A 55 8.86 -33.74 9.70
C VAL A 55 9.67 -32.68 10.46
N TYR A 56 9.62 -32.69 11.78
CA TYR A 56 10.38 -31.73 12.61
C TYR A 56 11.89 -31.86 12.38
N LYS A 57 12.40 -33.09 12.43
CA LYS A 57 13.82 -33.38 12.19
C LYS A 57 14.27 -32.90 10.81
N PHE A 58 13.51 -33.22 9.77
CA PHE A 58 13.82 -32.79 8.41
C PHE A 58 13.88 -31.25 8.30
N ILE A 59 12.91 -30.54 8.86
CA ILE A 59 12.87 -29.07 8.79
C ILE A 59 14.06 -28.48 9.59
N LYS A 60 14.28 -28.95 10.83
CA LYS A 60 15.39 -28.51 11.69
C LYS A 60 16.75 -28.67 11.00
N ASP A 61 16.96 -29.82 10.36
CA ASP A 61 18.24 -30.16 9.75
C ASP A 61 18.51 -29.42 8.42
N ASN A 62 17.47 -28.82 7.81
CA ASN A 62 17.59 -28.23 6.49
C ASN A 62 17.26 -26.72 6.41
N VAL A 63 16.50 -26.16 7.36
CA VAL A 63 16.05 -24.76 7.28
C VAL A 63 17.21 -23.74 7.34
N PHE A 64 18.28 -24.06 8.05
CA PHE A 64 19.46 -23.19 8.17
C PHE A 64 20.56 -23.47 7.14
N LYS A 65 20.39 -24.47 6.28
CA LYS A 65 21.32 -24.72 5.19
C LYS A 65 21.17 -23.67 4.09
N LYS A 66 22.23 -23.45 3.30
CA LYS A 66 22.19 -22.55 2.16
C LYS A 66 21.11 -23.02 1.17
N ASN A 67 20.08 -22.20 1.02
CA ASN A 67 18.95 -22.44 0.13
C ASN A 67 18.57 -21.14 -0.59
N TYR A 68 17.76 -21.25 -1.66
CA TYR A 68 17.10 -20.09 -2.26
C TYR A 68 16.02 -19.55 -1.31
N MET A 69 15.79 -18.23 -1.36
CA MET A 69 14.85 -17.54 -0.48
C MET A 69 13.44 -18.16 -0.51
N ASP A 70 12.96 -18.54 -1.68
CA ASP A 70 11.64 -19.17 -1.85
C ASP A 70 11.51 -20.51 -1.11
N VAL A 71 12.61 -21.25 -0.99
CA VAL A 71 12.67 -22.51 -0.25
C VAL A 71 12.70 -22.24 1.25
N ILE A 72 13.48 -21.24 1.69
CA ILE A 72 13.52 -20.78 3.09
C ILE A 72 12.13 -20.31 3.54
N TYR A 73 11.46 -19.52 2.72
CA TYR A 73 10.10 -19.10 2.98
C TYR A 73 9.13 -20.27 3.13
N GLN A 74 9.27 -21.28 2.30
CA GLN A 74 8.41 -22.44 2.41
C GLN A 74 8.69 -23.25 3.68
N PHE A 75 9.95 -23.37 4.11
CA PHE A 75 10.29 -23.94 5.42
C PHE A 75 9.62 -23.16 6.55
N TYR A 76 9.76 -21.84 6.56
CA TYR A 76 9.16 -21.00 7.58
C TYR A 76 7.62 -21.11 7.61
N ARG A 77 6.97 -21.09 6.46
CA ARG A 77 5.53 -21.36 6.38
C ARG A 77 5.15 -22.73 6.95
N THR A 78 5.92 -23.74 6.63
CA THR A 78 5.68 -25.11 7.14
C THR A 78 5.82 -25.16 8.67
N ILE A 79 6.78 -24.44 9.23
CA ILE A 79 6.93 -24.28 10.68
C ILE A 79 5.68 -23.61 11.27
N LEU A 80 5.19 -22.54 10.69
CA LEU A 80 3.99 -21.85 11.17
C LEU A 80 2.72 -22.72 11.16
N TYR A 81 2.55 -23.58 10.18
CA TYR A 81 1.42 -24.51 10.15
C TYR A 81 1.42 -25.54 11.27
N ASN A 82 2.59 -25.80 11.85
CA ASN A 82 2.77 -26.72 12.98
C ASN A 82 2.94 -25.98 14.32
N TYR A 83 2.50 -24.73 14.38
CA TYR A 83 2.71 -23.81 15.53
C TYR A 83 2.07 -24.28 16.85
N SER A 84 1.16 -25.23 16.82
CA SER A 84 0.61 -25.87 18.02
C SER A 84 1.61 -26.76 18.77
N ASP A 85 2.68 -27.19 18.12
CA ASP A 85 3.79 -27.93 18.73
C ASP A 85 4.88 -26.95 19.20
N PHE A 86 5.21 -27.00 20.48
CA PHE A 86 6.16 -26.09 21.13
C PHE A 86 7.55 -26.10 20.47
N ARG A 87 7.99 -27.23 19.92
CA ARG A 87 9.28 -27.36 19.24
C ARG A 87 9.31 -26.58 17.94
N PHE A 88 8.21 -26.57 17.19
CA PHE A 88 8.07 -25.75 15.99
C PHE A 88 8.02 -24.25 16.34
N MET A 89 7.38 -23.88 17.45
CA MET A 89 7.40 -22.48 17.92
C MET A 89 8.84 -22.02 18.18
N LYS A 90 9.61 -22.77 18.98
CA LYS A 90 11.01 -22.44 19.25
C LYS A 90 11.90 -22.44 17.99
N LEU A 91 11.60 -23.33 17.05
CA LEU A 91 12.32 -23.36 15.78
C LEU A 91 11.98 -22.13 14.94
N GLY A 92 10.73 -21.70 14.91
CA GLY A 92 10.28 -20.47 14.25
C GLY A 92 10.98 -19.23 14.77
N GLU A 93 11.08 -19.07 16.10
CA GLU A 93 11.83 -17.99 16.75
C GLU A 93 13.31 -17.97 16.36
N LYS A 94 13.93 -19.15 16.24
CA LYS A 94 15.34 -19.27 15.79
C LYS A 94 15.49 -18.87 14.33
N VAL A 95 14.55 -19.27 13.47
CA VAL A 95 14.54 -18.90 12.05
C VAL A 95 14.37 -17.38 11.89
N GLU A 96 13.50 -16.77 12.65
CA GLU A 96 13.30 -15.31 12.67
C GLU A 96 14.56 -14.54 13.09
N LYS A 97 15.32 -15.09 14.04
CA LYS A 97 16.58 -14.48 14.49
C LYS A 97 17.75 -14.69 13.53
N PHE A 98 17.73 -15.79 12.77
CA PHE A 98 18.81 -16.15 11.86
C PHE A 98 18.68 -15.44 10.50
N TYR A 99 17.46 -15.30 10.01
CA TYR A 99 17.18 -14.58 8.77
C TYR A 99 16.68 -13.17 9.09
N ASP A 100 16.94 -12.23 8.19
CA ASP A 100 16.53 -10.85 8.35
C ASP A 100 15.01 -10.76 8.57
N ASN A 101 14.63 -10.06 9.65
CA ASN A 101 13.23 -9.90 10.05
C ASN A 101 12.39 -9.25 8.96
N GLU A 102 12.92 -8.34 8.14
CA GLU A 102 12.18 -7.70 7.05
C GLU A 102 11.79 -8.71 5.98
N VAL A 103 12.65 -9.68 5.71
CA VAL A 103 12.41 -10.71 4.71
C VAL A 103 11.37 -11.72 5.19
N ILE A 104 11.40 -12.11 6.46
CA ILE A 104 10.46 -13.07 7.05
C ILE A 104 9.15 -12.39 7.50
N TYR A 105 9.19 -11.12 7.84
CA TYR A 105 8.04 -10.35 8.33
C TYR A 105 6.82 -10.45 7.42
N LYS A 106 7.00 -10.36 6.11
CA LYS A 106 5.91 -10.48 5.12
C LYS A 106 5.25 -11.86 5.08
N MET A 107 5.84 -12.85 5.73
CA MET A 107 5.38 -14.24 5.73
C MET A 107 4.83 -14.71 7.07
N LYS A 108 4.86 -13.87 8.10
CA LYS A 108 4.26 -14.22 9.40
C LYS A 108 2.79 -14.55 9.24
N LYS A 109 2.39 -15.68 9.83
CA LYS A 109 0.98 -15.98 10.01
C LYS A 109 0.48 -15.13 11.17
N TYR A 110 -0.18 -14.05 10.85
CA TYR A 110 -0.75 -13.18 11.87
C TYR A 110 -1.86 -13.92 12.61
N LYS A 111 -1.74 -13.97 13.95
CA LYS A 111 -2.87 -14.32 14.78
C LYS A 111 -3.93 -13.25 14.58
N LEU A 112 -5.16 -13.67 14.31
CA LEU A 112 -6.28 -12.74 14.30
C LEU A 112 -6.33 -12.05 15.66
N GLU A 113 -6.03 -10.76 15.70
CA GLU A 113 -6.57 -9.93 16.77
C GLU A 113 -8.07 -10.11 16.74
N LYS A 114 -8.70 -10.24 17.92
CA LYS A 114 -10.16 -10.21 17.99
C LYS A 114 -10.56 -8.91 17.28
N LYS A 115 -11.19 -9.05 16.12
CA LYS A 115 -11.68 -7.91 15.35
C LYS A 115 -12.45 -7.03 16.31
N ILE A 116 -12.02 -5.78 16.47
CA ILE A 116 -12.85 -4.77 17.12
C ILE A 116 -14.10 -4.73 16.25
N LYS A 117 -15.20 -5.33 16.75
CA LYS A 117 -16.48 -5.31 16.04
C LYS A 117 -16.73 -3.84 15.68
N ARG A 118 -16.85 -3.53 14.37
CA ARG A 118 -17.29 -2.20 13.96
C ARG A 118 -18.45 -1.82 14.87
N ASN A 119 -18.32 -0.71 15.56
CA ASN A 119 -19.38 -0.23 16.41
C ASN A 119 -20.49 0.26 15.46
N LYS A 120 -21.39 -0.65 15.04
CA LYS A 120 -22.55 -0.37 14.18
C LYS A 120 -23.48 0.70 14.79
N LYS A 121 -23.17 1.18 16.01
CA LYS A 121 -23.88 2.27 16.69
C LYS A 121 -23.46 3.66 16.26
N ASN A 122 -22.39 3.86 15.51
CA ASN A 122 -22.22 5.14 14.82
C ASN A 122 -23.36 5.22 13.81
N LYS A 123 -24.36 6.04 14.13
CA LYS A 123 -25.40 6.45 13.17
C LYS A 123 -24.72 6.66 11.84
N ILE A 124 -25.14 5.91 10.82
CA ILE A 124 -24.64 6.03 9.47
C ILE A 124 -24.81 7.50 9.10
N ILE A 125 -23.73 8.26 9.14
CA ILE A 125 -23.68 9.61 8.61
C ILE A 125 -23.69 9.41 7.11
N LYS A 126 -24.88 9.36 6.51
CA LYS A 126 -25.07 9.22 5.05
C LYS A 126 -24.66 10.47 4.26
N LYS A 127 -24.00 11.44 4.90
CA LYS A 127 -23.63 12.73 4.30
C LYS A 127 -22.14 12.96 4.41
N ALA A 128 -21.60 13.66 3.42
CA ALA A 128 -20.25 14.18 3.47
C ALA A 128 -20.05 15.04 4.73
N THR A 129 -18.90 14.90 5.37
CA THR A 129 -18.50 15.71 6.52
C THR A 129 -17.34 16.60 6.12
N LEU A 130 -17.46 17.91 6.35
CA LEU A 130 -16.36 18.86 6.20
C LEU A 130 -15.85 19.24 7.59
N LEU A 131 -14.54 19.07 7.81
CA LEU A 131 -13.83 19.53 8.99
C LEU A 131 -13.00 20.76 8.60
N GLU A 132 -13.46 21.91 9.01
CA GLU A 132 -12.85 23.19 8.68
C GLU A 132 -11.64 23.46 9.57
N GLY A 133 -10.49 23.75 8.94
CA GLY A 133 -9.24 24.10 9.61
C GLY A 133 -8.07 23.20 9.29
N ASP A 134 -6.99 23.40 9.99
CA ASP A 134 -5.74 22.65 9.84
C ASP A 134 -5.94 21.16 10.16
N SER A 135 -5.46 20.31 9.26
CA SER A 135 -5.57 18.84 9.38
C SER A 135 -4.95 18.29 10.67
N LYS A 136 -3.88 18.90 11.19
CA LYS A 136 -3.28 18.56 12.49
C LYS A 136 -4.28 18.65 13.66
N LYS A 137 -5.26 19.57 13.55
CA LYS A 137 -6.29 19.80 14.59
C LYS A 137 -7.57 19.03 14.27
N THR A 138 -7.97 19.02 13.00
CA THR A 138 -9.25 18.44 12.58
C THR A 138 -9.24 16.93 12.63
N LEU A 139 -8.12 16.27 12.30
CA LEU A 139 -7.99 14.81 12.38
C LEU A 139 -8.15 14.27 13.80
N LYS A 140 -7.75 15.03 14.83
CA LYS A 140 -7.94 14.67 16.25
C LYS A 140 -9.40 14.53 16.67
N LYS A 141 -10.34 15.09 15.90
CA LYS A 141 -11.78 14.96 16.13
C LYS A 141 -12.36 13.65 15.58
N ILE A 142 -11.59 12.91 14.79
CA ILE A 142 -11.99 11.63 14.19
C ILE A 142 -11.62 10.51 15.14
N ASN A 143 -12.53 9.57 15.34
CA ASN A 143 -12.31 8.41 16.21
C ASN A 143 -11.21 7.49 15.64
N ASP A 144 -10.52 6.79 16.53
CA ASP A 144 -9.54 5.76 16.17
C ASP A 144 -10.18 4.67 15.30
N VAL A 145 -9.42 4.15 14.33
CA VAL A 145 -9.78 2.95 13.57
C VAL A 145 -11.18 3.06 12.94
N SER A 146 -11.53 4.23 12.39
CA SER A 146 -12.88 4.53 11.88
C SER A 146 -12.93 4.83 10.36
N ILE A 147 -11.78 4.95 9.70
CA ILE A 147 -11.65 5.27 8.27
C ILE A 147 -11.20 4.03 7.51
N GLN A 148 -11.78 3.77 6.34
CA GLN A 148 -11.46 2.58 5.54
C GLN A 148 -10.53 2.87 4.35
N LEU A 149 -10.47 4.12 3.88
CA LEU A 149 -9.53 4.56 2.84
C LEU A 149 -9.13 6.00 3.09
N ILE A 150 -7.83 6.28 2.93
CA ILE A 150 -7.33 7.65 2.83
C ILE A 150 -6.75 7.82 1.43
N PHE A 151 -7.22 8.83 0.69
CA PHE A 151 -6.63 9.23 -0.58
C PHE A 151 -6.43 10.73 -0.59
N THR A 152 -5.21 11.17 -0.86
CA THR A 152 -4.84 12.57 -0.73
C THR A 152 -3.64 12.98 -1.57
N SER A 153 -3.49 14.28 -1.81
CA SER A 153 -2.28 14.90 -2.31
C SER A 153 -1.89 16.03 -1.33
N PRO A 154 -0.81 15.87 -0.57
CA PRO A 154 -0.39 16.93 0.35
C PRO A 154 0.02 18.19 -0.40
N PRO A 155 -0.07 19.38 0.22
CA PRO A 155 0.42 20.62 -0.39
C PRO A 155 1.91 20.45 -0.71
N TYR A 156 2.33 20.83 -1.93
CA TYR A 156 3.71 20.70 -2.35
C TYR A 156 4.58 21.80 -1.75
N TYR A 157 5.78 21.46 -1.32
CA TYR A 157 6.72 22.35 -0.67
C TYR A 157 6.98 23.62 -1.50
N ASN A 158 6.57 24.77 -0.97
CA ASN A 158 6.75 26.10 -1.56
C ASN A 158 6.43 26.21 -3.07
N ALA A 159 5.54 25.33 -3.55
CA ALA A 159 5.13 25.35 -4.95
C ALA A 159 4.03 26.37 -5.24
N LYS A 160 3.29 26.80 -4.22
CA LYS A 160 2.18 27.76 -4.31
C LYS A 160 2.10 28.64 -3.05
N GLU A 161 1.42 29.78 -3.16
CA GLU A 161 1.31 30.80 -2.10
C GLU A 161 0.75 30.28 -0.76
N TYR A 162 -0.04 29.21 -0.78
CA TYR A 162 -0.62 28.61 0.44
C TYR A 162 0.28 27.55 1.10
N SER A 163 1.49 27.31 0.60
CA SER A 163 2.45 26.32 1.10
C SER A 163 3.79 26.97 1.43
N ASP A 164 3.75 28.00 2.27
CA ASP A 164 4.96 28.70 2.72
C ASP A 164 5.51 28.01 3.97
N TYR A 165 6.64 27.32 3.80
CA TYR A 165 7.35 26.61 4.86
C TYR A 165 8.76 27.20 5.02
N ASN A 166 9.17 27.44 6.26
CA ASN A 166 10.49 28.00 6.57
C ASN A 166 11.65 27.10 6.10
N SER A 167 11.44 25.79 6.05
CA SER A 167 12.44 24.84 5.55
C SER A 167 11.76 23.56 5.04
N TYR A 168 12.46 22.85 4.15
CA TYR A 168 12.01 21.54 3.68
C TYR A 168 11.88 20.52 4.82
N LYS A 169 12.78 20.58 5.81
CA LYS A 169 12.71 19.75 7.01
C LYS A 169 11.42 19.99 7.80
N ASN A 170 11.06 21.25 8.02
CA ASN A 170 9.82 21.60 8.73
C ASN A 170 8.58 21.11 7.97
N TYR A 171 8.59 21.21 6.64
CA TYR A 171 7.54 20.65 5.80
C TYR A 171 7.37 19.15 5.99
N LEU A 172 8.46 18.38 5.96
CA LEU A 172 8.44 16.93 6.17
C LEU A 172 7.95 16.55 7.57
N GLU A 173 8.39 17.31 8.59
CA GLU A 173 7.98 17.10 9.98
C GLU A 173 6.47 17.37 10.18
N GLU A 174 5.94 18.38 9.51
CA GLU A 174 4.51 18.65 9.50
C GLU A 174 3.71 17.54 8.84
N LEU A 175 4.16 17.03 7.70
CA LEU A 175 3.54 15.91 7.04
C LEU A 175 3.56 14.65 7.91
N LYS A 176 4.68 14.38 8.60
CA LYS A 176 4.79 13.25 9.54
C LYS A 176 3.73 13.32 10.63
N ASN A 177 3.53 14.49 11.24
CA ASN A 177 2.50 14.65 12.27
C ASN A 177 1.09 14.38 11.75
N ILE A 178 0.79 14.78 10.51
CA ILE A 178 -0.51 14.51 9.88
C ILE A 178 -0.65 13.02 9.57
N PHE A 179 0.39 12.37 9.04
CA PHE A 179 0.33 10.95 8.72
C PHE A 179 0.30 10.03 9.94
N LEU A 180 0.85 10.45 11.10
CA LEU A 180 0.64 9.77 12.38
C LEU A 180 -0.85 9.75 12.77
N GLU A 181 -1.54 10.88 12.64
CA GLU A 181 -2.99 10.94 12.87
C GLU A 181 -3.76 10.10 11.83
N CYS A 182 -3.34 10.13 10.56
CA CYS A 182 -3.90 9.27 9.53
C CYS A 182 -3.76 7.78 9.89
N CYS A 183 -2.62 7.38 10.45
CA CYS A 183 -2.40 6.01 10.90
C CYS A 183 -3.30 5.67 12.08
N ARG A 184 -3.47 6.56 13.06
CA ARG A 184 -4.35 6.35 14.21
C ARG A 184 -5.79 6.07 13.78
N ILE A 185 -6.33 6.89 12.88
CA ILE A 185 -7.74 6.85 12.46
C ILE A 185 -8.06 5.80 11.40
N LEU A 186 -7.06 5.39 10.59
CA LEU A 186 -7.24 4.36 9.57
C LEU A 186 -7.48 3.00 10.21
N GLU A 187 -8.41 2.23 9.68
CA GLU A 187 -8.68 0.86 10.10
C GLU A 187 -7.49 -0.05 9.80
N ASN A 188 -7.20 -0.98 10.70
CA ASN A 188 -6.06 -1.90 10.58
C ASN A 188 -6.12 -2.70 9.27
N GLY A 189 -5.00 -2.72 8.56
CA GLY A 189 -4.90 -3.42 7.28
C GLY A 189 -5.57 -2.74 6.08
N ARG A 190 -6.10 -1.53 6.25
CA ARG A 190 -6.67 -0.71 5.17
C ARG A 190 -5.62 0.24 4.58
N PHE A 191 -5.97 0.94 3.52
CA PHE A 191 -5.03 1.64 2.66
C PHE A 191 -5.01 3.15 2.85
N ILE A 192 -3.81 3.71 2.74
CA ILE A 192 -3.59 5.12 2.44
C ILE A 192 -2.89 5.22 1.09
N ILE A 193 -3.37 6.12 0.24
CA ILE A 193 -2.79 6.39 -1.08
C ILE A 193 -2.43 7.87 -1.12
N VAL A 194 -1.15 8.16 -1.39
CA VAL A 194 -0.65 9.52 -1.43
C VAL A 194 -0.20 9.84 -2.84
N ASN A 195 -0.88 10.80 -3.48
CA ASN A 195 -0.47 11.32 -4.78
C ASN A 195 0.60 12.40 -4.59
N VAL A 196 1.73 12.23 -5.24
CA VAL A 196 2.88 13.13 -5.11
C VAL A 196 3.75 13.12 -6.35
N SER A 197 4.44 14.24 -6.56
CA SER A 197 5.47 14.36 -7.60
C SER A 197 6.65 15.18 -7.10
N PRO A 198 7.84 15.04 -7.70
CA PRO A 198 8.98 15.90 -7.37
C PRO A 198 8.64 17.38 -7.57
N VAL A 199 8.96 18.21 -6.58
CA VAL A 199 8.69 19.63 -6.64
C VAL A 199 9.93 20.40 -7.09
N ILE A 200 9.74 21.36 -7.97
CA ILE A 200 10.77 22.26 -8.42
C ILE A 200 10.45 23.63 -7.92
N THR A 201 11.36 24.17 -7.12
CA THR A 201 11.27 25.57 -6.69
C THR A 201 11.78 26.50 -7.79
N LYS A 202 11.18 27.67 -7.85
CA LYS A 202 11.70 28.75 -8.69
C LYS A 202 13.11 29.13 -8.21
N ARG A 203 14.03 29.33 -9.14
CA ARG A 203 15.34 29.90 -8.80
C ARG A 203 15.21 31.37 -8.42
N ALA A 204 16.01 31.81 -7.46
CA ALA A 204 16.01 33.21 -6.97
C ALA A 204 16.49 34.20 -8.03
N GLY A 205 17.31 33.77 -9.01
CA GLY A 205 17.82 34.58 -10.09
C GLY A 205 18.49 33.73 -11.17
N ARG A 206 19.04 34.37 -12.23
CA ARG A 206 19.72 33.64 -13.33
C ARG A 206 21.00 32.93 -12.90
N GLU A 207 21.61 33.38 -11.80
CA GLU A 207 22.85 32.86 -11.23
C GLU A 207 22.63 31.63 -10.35
N PHE A 208 21.37 31.34 -10.01
CA PHE A 208 21.00 30.20 -9.15
C PHE A 208 20.39 29.07 -9.94
N GLU A 209 20.68 27.86 -9.52
CA GLU A 209 20.00 26.68 -10.04
C GLU A 209 18.61 26.50 -9.40
N SER A 210 17.68 25.89 -10.16
CA SER A 210 16.41 25.43 -9.59
C SER A 210 16.65 24.16 -8.80
N ILE A 211 16.19 24.13 -7.54
CA ILE A 211 16.27 22.94 -6.70
C ILE A 211 15.04 22.06 -6.94
N ARG A 212 15.27 20.76 -7.02
CA ARG A 212 14.21 19.77 -7.13
C ARG A 212 14.19 18.92 -5.87
N TYR A 213 13.06 18.93 -5.17
CA TYR A 213 12.87 18.16 -3.95
C TYR A 213 12.23 16.80 -4.26
N PRO A 214 12.85 15.67 -3.86
CA PRO A 214 12.39 14.32 -4.15
C PRO A 214 11.35 13.85 -3.12
N ILE A 215 10.24 14.59 -2.98
CA ILE A 215 9.23 14.40 -1.92
C ILE A 215 8.71 12.95 -1.87
N HIS A 216 8.55 12.28 -3.01
CA HIS A 216 8.06 10.91 -3.08
C HIS A 216 9.00 9.90 -2.43
N PHE A 217 10.33 10.15 -2.42
CA PHE A 217 11.28 9.31 -1.70
C PHE A 217 11.27 9.59 -0.19
N ASP A 218 11.19 10.87 0.19
CA ASP A 218 11.17 11.26 1.61
C ASP A 218 9.88 10.81 2.30
N LEU A 219 8.75 10.81 1.58
CA LEU A 219 7.48 10.30 2.10
C LEU A 219 7.50 8.81 2.40
N HIS A 220 8.31 8.02 1.68
CA HIS A 220 8.48 6.61 1.98
C HIS A 220 8.94 6.39 3.44
N ASN A 221 9.99 7.11 3.84
CA ASN A 221 10.52 7.01 5.21
C ASN A 221 9.48 7.47 6.23
N ILE A 222 8.83 8.60 5.98
CA ILE A 222 7.81 9.17 6.87
C ILE A 222 6.64 8.19 7.06
N LEU A 223 6.10 7.65 5.99
CA LEU A 223 4.95 6.74 6.06
C LEU A 223 5.31 5.44 6.77
N THR A 224 6.51 4.91 6.52
CA THR A 224 7.01 3.70 7.20
C THR A 224 7.16 3.94 8.71
N GLU A 225 7.74 5.06 9.10
CA GLU A 225 7.87 5.44 10.52
C GLU A 225 6.50 5.68 11.20
N CYS A 226 5.48 6.07 10.44
CA CYS A 226 4.11 6.23 10.94
C CYS A 226 3.35 4.92 11.13
N GLY A 227 3.90 3.77 10.76
CA GLY A 227 3.24 2.46 10.89
C GLY A 227 2.49 2.00 9.64
N PHE A 228 2.93 2.46 8.48
CA PHE A 228 2.48 1.96 7.19
C PHE A 228 3.58 1.14 6.52
N TYR A 229 3.21 0.14 5.72
CA TYR A 229 4.16 -0.53 4.85
C TYR A 229 3.80 -0.34 3.37
N PHE A 230 4.82 -0.24 2.54
CA PHE A 230 4.68 -0.06 1.10
C PHE A 230 4.07 -1.29 0.46
N VAL A 231 3.07 -1.10 -0.38
CA VAL A 231 2.39 -2.16 -1.12
C VAL A 231 2.70 -2.07 -2.59
N ASP A 232 2.54 -0.89 -3.20
CA ASP A 232 2.72 -0.68 -4.63
C ASP A 232 2.89 0.81 -4.96
N GLU A 233 3.30 1.09 -6.20
CA GLU A 233 3.31 2.41 -6.81
C GLU A 233 2.51 2.39 -8.11
N ILE A 234 1.56 3.30 -8.23
CA ILE A 234 0.82 3.53 -9.45
C ILE A 234 1.34 4.83 -10.07
N ILE A 235 1.72 4.79 -11.33
CA ILE A 235 2.22 5.95 -12.07
C ILE A 235 1.07 6.57 -12.85
N TRP A 236 0.63 7.74 -12.42
CA TRP A 236 -0.30 8.54 -13.20
C TRP A 236 0.46 9.27 -14.30
N ILE A 237 0.14 8.97 -15.55
CA ILE A 237 0.78 9.52 -16.74
C ILE A 237 -0.19 10.53 -17.39
N LYS A 238 0.31 11.77 -17.55
CA LYS A 238 -0.41 12.87 -18.19
C LYS A 238 -0.03 12.99 -19.66
N PRO A 239 -0.91 13.45 -20.54
CA PRO A 239 -0.54 13.83 -21.88
C PRO A 239 0.56 14.92 -21.86
N GLU A 240 1.63 14.74 -22.60
CA GLU A 240 2.77 15.68 -22.58
C GLU A 240 2.39 17.15 -22.87
N PRO A 241 1.46 17.47 -23.79
CA PRO A 241 1.03 18.87 -24.00
C PRO A 241 0.37 19.52 -22.79
N SER A 242 -0.05 18.73 -21.79
CA SER A 242 -0.72 19.26 -20.58
C SER A 242 0.25 19.72 -19.51
N VAL A 243 1.55 19.55 -19.69
CA VAL A 243 2.58 19.93 -18.72
C VAL A 243 3.53 20.98 -19.30
N PRO A 244 4.16 21.83 -18.45
CA PRO A 244 5.10 22.83 -18.93
C PRO A 244 6.28 22.23 -19.65
N ASN A 245 6.59 22.75 -20.85
CA ASN A 245 7.78 22.35 -21.60
C ASN A 245 9.05 22.87 -20.91
N ARG A 246 9.96 21.94 -20.58
CA ARG A 246 11.23 22.19 -19.89
C ARG A 246 12.45 22.00 -20.78
N ASN A 247 12.24 21.44 -21.96
CA ASN A 247 13.29 21.11 -22.91
C ASN A 247 13.60 22.20 -23.93
N GLY A 248 12.96 23.38 -23.87
CA GLY A 248 13.14 24.43 -24.86
C GLY A 248 14.60 24.81 -25.11
N GLY A 249 15.41 24.90 -24.03
CA GLY A 249 16.84 25.18 -24.15
C GLY A 249 17.62 24.04 -24.86
N PHE A 250 17.35 22.80 -24.49
CA PHE A 250 17.96 21.64 -25.13
C PHE A 250 17.53 21.50 -26.58
N ILE A 251 16.24 21.66 -26.87
CA ILE A 251 15.71 21.60 -28.25
C ILE A 251 16.40 22.62 -29.15
N LYS A 252 16.62 23.86 -28.64
CA LYS A 252 17.27 24.92 -29.37
C LYS A 252 18.76 24.69 -29.60
N THR A 253 19.48 24.22 -28.59
CA THR A 253 20.95 24.18 -28.62
C THR A 253 21.54 22.80 -28.85
N ARG A 254 20.79 21.72 -28.62
CA ARG A 254 21.24 20.33 -28.65
C ARG A 254 22.49 20.05 -27.79
N LYS A 255 22.77 20.92 -26.82
CA LYS A 255 23.93 20.74 -25.92
C LYS A 255 23.67 19.65 -24.89
N PRO A 256 24.51 18.61 -24.77
CA PRO A 256 24.46 17.68 -23.64
C PRO A 256 24.44 18.41 -22.32
N LEU A 257 23.94 17.76 -21.26
CA LEU A 257 23.79 18.31 -19.90
C LEU A 257 22.73 19.43 -19.76
N SER A 258 22.20 19.98 -20.83
CA SER A 258 21.09 20.94 -20.79
C SER A 258 19.70 20.27 -20.86
N TYR A 259 19.66 18.94 -21.02
CA TYR A 259 18.42 18.17 -21.09
C TYR A 259 17.66 18.17 -19.76
N LYS A 260 16.40 18.53 -19.80
CA LYS A 260 15.48 18.55 -18.65
C LYS A 260 14.15 17.94 -19.06
N PRO A 261 13.86 16.68 -18.69
CA PRO A 261 12.64 16.01 -19.13
C PRO A 261 11.38 16.74 -18.62
N ASN A 262 10.32 16.70 -19.40
CA ASN A 262 9.00 17.17 -19.01
C ASN A 262 8.45 16.22 -17.92
N CYS A 263 7.90 16.76 -16.85
CA CYS A 263 7.36 15.96 -15.75
C CYS A 263 5.90 15.59 -16.07
N ILE A 264 5.71 14.52 -16.84
CA ILE A 264 4.39 14.03 -17.22
C ILE A 264 3.80 13.04 -16.22
N THR A 265 4.55 12.64 -15.21
CA THR A 265 4.13 11.62 -14.25
C THR A 265 3.92 12.19 -12.86
N GLU A 266 2.98 11.59 -12.14
CA GLU A 266 2.86 11.66 -10.68
C GLU A 266 2.78 10.25 -10.11
N SER A 267 3.28 10.06 -8.89
CA SER A 267 3.23 8.78 -8.18
C SER A 267 2.04 8.73 -7.22
N LEU A 268 1.22 7.69 -7.34
CA LEU A 268 0.30 7.31 -6.29
C LEU A 268 1.00 6.24 -5.44
N LEU A 269 1.52 6.64 -4.31
CA LEU A 269 2.20 5.76 -3.37
C LEU A 269 1.14 5.01 -2.56
N VAL A 270 1.05 3.69 -2.73
CA VAL A 270 0.06 2.84 -2.08
C VAL A 270 0.67 2.18 -0.86
N TYR A 271 0.13 2.51 0.30
CA TYR A 271 0.55 1.94 1.58
C TYR A 271 -0.63 1.28 2.29
N ARG A 272 -0.31 0.30 3.13
CA ARG A 272 -1.27 -0.36 3.99
C ARG A 272 -0.88 -0.14 5.46
N LYS A 273 -1.85 0.16 6.32
CA LYS A 273 -1.59 0.24 7.75
C LYS A 273 -1.12 -1.10 8.28
N GLU A 274 -0.03 -1.10 9.04
CA GLU A 274 0.48 -2.30 9.69
C GLU A 274 -0.57 -2.97 10.56
N CYS A 275 -0.61 -4.30 10.46
CA CYS A 275 -1.53 -5.10 11.25
C CYS A 275 -1.00 -6.54 11.33
N ASN A 276 -1.55 -7.33 12.23
CA ASN A 276 -1.14 -8.71 12.44
C ASN A 276 -2.01 -9.75 11.70
N PHE A 277 -2.65 -9.37 10.59
CA PHE A 277 -3.47 -10.24 9.76
C PHE A 277 -3.33 -9.93 8.26
N LEU A 278 -3.64 -10.91 7.42
CA LEU A 278 -3.61 -10.77 5.96
C LEU A 278 -4.80 -9.95 5.44
N ILE A 279 -4.66 -9.38 4.22
CA ILE A 279 -5.71 -8.60 3.56
C ILE A 279 -7.03 -9.38 3.43
N ASP A 280 -6.97 -10.72 3.30
CA ASP A 280 -8.13 -11.59 3.23
C ASP A 280 -9.11 -11.37 4.38
N LYS A 281 -8.63 -10.97 5.55
CA LYS A 281 -9.48 -10.67 6.72
C LYS A 281 -10.30 -9.40 6.54
N ASN A 282 -9.76 -8.41 5.86
CA ASN A 282 -10.55 -7.24 5.47
C ASN A 282 -11.57 -7.62 4.39
N ILE A 283 -11.20 -8.49 3.44
CA ILE A 283 -12.08 -8.94 2.35
C ILE A 283 -13.24 -9.79 2.88
N GLU A 284 -12.99 -10.67 3.86
CA GLU A 284 -14.02 -11.51 4.49
C GLU A 284 -15.22 -10.72 5.06
N GLU A 285 -15.02 -9.44 5.43
CA GLU A 285 -16.12 -8.58 5.92
C GLU A 285 -17.14 -8.29 4.83
N TYR A 286 -16.71 -8.31 3.60
CA TYR A 286 -17.50 -7.97 2.41
C TYR A 286 -17.88 -9.20 1.59
N LYS A 287 -17.87 -10.40 2.21
CA LYS A 287 -18.17 -11.68 1.54
C LYS A 287 -19.50 -11.71 0.76
N ASN A 288 -20.47 -10.88 1.17
CA ASN A 288 -21.76 -10.76 0.51
C ASN A 288 -21.78 -9.65 -0.56
N PHE A 289 -20.69 -8.90 -0.71
CA PHE A 289 -20.54 -7.90 -1.74
C PHE A 289 -20.36 -8.57 -3.10
N LYS A 290 -21.19 -8.19 -4.06
CA LYS A 290 -21.04 -8.60 -5.46
C LYS A 290 -20.37 -7.45 -6.22
N PRO A 291 -19.09 -7.59 -6.59
CA PRO A 291 -18.41 -6.54 -7.33
C PRO A 291 -19.03 -6.40 -8.71
N ASP A 292 -19.32 -5.15 -9.09
CA ASP A 292 -19.83 -4.80 -10.41
C ASP A 292 -18.70 -4.14 -11.23
N PHE A 293 -17.71 -4.93 -11.61
CA PHE A 293 -16.67 -4.53 -12.56
C PHE A 293 -17.13 -4.88 -13.99
N LYS A 294 -18.13 -4.17 -14.49
CA LYS A 294 -18.61 -4.32 -15.89
C LYS A 294 -17.67 -3.68 -16.91
N GLU A 295 -16.77 -2.82 -16.44
CA GLU A 295 -15.83 -2.06 -17.26
C GLU A 295 -14.47 -2.74 -17.35
N ASN A 296 -13.61 -2.23 -18.22
CA ASN A 296 -12.23 -2.68 -18.37
C ASN A 296 -11.49 -2.66 -17.03
N ILE A 297 -10.89 -3.79 -16.67
CA ILE A 297 -10.03 -3.89 -15.49
C ILE A 297 -8.66 -3.35 -15.88
N TYR A 298 -8.18 -2.35 -15.13
CA TYR A 298 -6.82 -1.82 -15.31
C TYR A 298 -5.82 -2.73 -14.59
N THR A 299 -5.05 -3.48 -15.34
CA THR A 299 -4.07 -4.43 -14.81
C THR A 299 -2.66 -3.84 -14.69
N SER A 300 -2.40 -2.75 -15.42
CA SER A 300 -1.12 -2.03 -15.36
C SER A 300 -1.12 -1.03 -14.21
N ASN A 301 0.04 -0.86 -13.58
CA ASN A 301 0.27 0.24 -12.64
C ASN A 301 0.53 1.59 -13.34
N CYS A 302 0.51 1.66 -14.67
CA CYS A 302 0.58 2.90 -15.43
C CYS A 302 -0.81 3.36 -15.83
N TRP A 303 -1.29 4.45 -15.24
CA TRP A 303 -2.60 5.02 -15.50
C TRP A 303 -2.49 6.27 -16.36
N TYR A 304 -2.99 6.19 -17.58
CA TYR A 304 -3.04 7.32 -18.53
C TYR A 304 -4.34 8.09 -18.30
N ILE A 305 -4.25 9.25 -17.63
CA ILE A 305 -5.40 10.09 -17.29
C ILE A 305 -5.05 11.55 -17.55
N ALA A 306 -5.90 12.25 -18.30
CA ALA A 306 -5.75 13.67 -18.52
C ALA A 306 -5.93 14.46 -17.20
N PRO A 307 -5.10 15.47 -16.92
CA PRO A 307 -5.29 16.32 -15.75
C PRO A 307 -6.58 17.12 -15.88
N ALA A 308 -7.26 17.33 -14.74
CA ALA A 308 -8.38 18.24 -14.69
C ALA A 308 -7.88 19.69 -14.59
N TYR A 309 -8.52 20.60 -15.29
CA TYR A 309 -8.24 22.01 -15.22
C TYR A 309 -9.51 22.80 -14.90
N LYS A 310 -9.45 23.63 -13.88
CA LYS A 310 -10.43 24.67 -13.63
C LYS A 310 -9.72 25.98 -13.35
N LYS A 311 -10.17 27.07 -13.96
CA LYS A 311 -9.51 28.37 -13.85
C LYS A 311 -9.34 28.85 -12.40
N GLU A 312 -10.30 28.51 -11.56
CA GLU A 312 -10.38 28.90 -10.14
C GLU A 312 -9.63 27.94 -9.19
N HIS A 313 -9.21 26.75 -9.67
CA HIS A 313 -8.58 25.71 -8.86
C HIS A 313 -7.48 24.98 -9.65
N PRO A 314 -6.25 25.44 -9.60
CA PRO A 314 -5.17 24.97 -10.50
C PRO A 314 -4.61 23.58 -10.15
N ALA A 315 -5.06 22.94 -9.08
CA ALA A 315 -4.61 21.61 -8.67
C ALA A 315 -5.78 20.75 -8.21
N ILE A 316 -6.50 20.19 -9.19
CA ILE A 316 -7.69 19.37 -8.96
C ILE A 316 -7.37 17.94 -9.38
N PHE A 317 -7.78 16.96 -8.58
CA PHE A 317 -7.79 15.58 -9.04
C PHE A 317 -8.73 15.40 -10.24
N PRO A 318 -8.31 14.67 -11.28
CA PRO A 318 -9.25 14.16 -12.27
C PRO A 318 -10.31 13.27 -11.61
N GLU A 319 -11.57 13.43 -12.01
CA GLU A 319 -12.65 12.59 -11.47
C GLU A 319 -12.38 11.10 -11.71
N GLU A 320 -11.85 10.74 -12.87
CA GLU A 320 -11.46 9.37 -13.22
C GLU A 320 -10.40 8.79 -12.27
N LEU A 321 -9.41 9.59 -11.85
CA LEU A 321 -8.40 9.15 -10.89
C LEU A 321 -9.02 8.79 -9.54
N CYS A 322 -9.90 9.68 -9.03
CA CYS A 322 -10.64 9.45 -7.79
C CYS A 322 -11.52 8.19 -7.89
N GLU A 323 -12.20 8.01 -9.01
CA GLU A 323 -13.08 6.87 -9.25
C GLU A 323 -12.31 5.54 -9.27
N ARG A 324 -11.16 5.48 -9.96
CA ARG A 324 -10.30 4.29 -9.97
C ARG A 324 -9.79 3.94 -8.57
N VAL A 325 -9.30 4.93 -7.81
CA VAL A 325 -8.85 4.71 -6.44
C VAL A 325 -9.98 4.18 -5.56
N LEU A 326 -11.17 4.76 -5.62
CA LEU A 326 -12.32 4.29 -4.86
C LEU A 326 -12.73 2.86 -5.23
N LYS A 327 -12.78 2.54 -6.52
CA LYS A 327 -13.17 1.21 -7.01
C LYS A 327 -12.20 0.12 -6.56
N TYR A 328 -10.90 0.38 -6.61
CA TYR A 328 -9.89 -0.64 -6.31
C TYR A 328 -9.54 -0.77 -4.81
N TYR A 329 -9.75 0.28 -3.99
CA TYR A 329 -9.26 0.31 -2.62
C TYR A 329 -10.33 0.50 -1.55
N SER A 330 -11.61 0.60 -1.93
CA SER A 330 -12.72 0.73 -0.98
C SER A 330 -13.97 -0.01 -1.44
N TYR A 331 -14.87 -0.26 -0.50
CA TYR A 331 -16.21 -0.79 -0.76
C TYR A 331 -17.27 0.31 -0.66
N PRO A 332 -18.47 0.13 -1.27
CA PRO A 332 -19.61 0.98 -0.96
C PRO A 332 -19.85 1.04 0.54
N GLU A 333 -20.31 2.20 1.03
CA GLU A 333 -20.54 2.53 2.44
C GLU A 333 -19.26 2.64 3.30
N ASP A 334 -18.06 2.46 2.74
CA ASP A 334 -16.82 2.77 3.44
C ASP A 334 -16.72 4.28 3.71
N VAL A 335 -16.21 4.62 4.89
CA VAL A 335 -15.84 5.99 5.23
C VAL A 335 -14.46 6.27 4.62
N VAL A 336 -14.37 7.30 3.80
CA VAL A 336 -13.15 7.67 3.10
C VAL A 336 -12.72 9.09 3.48
N LEU A 337 -11.42 9.32 3.58
CA LEU A 337 -10.88 10.59 4.06
C LEU A 337 -9.93 11.23 3.05
N ASP A 338 -10.05 12.55 2.89
CA ASP A 338 -9.00 13.40 2.31
C ASP A 338 -8.61 14.48 3.34
N PRO A 339 -7.41 14.38 3.96
CA PRO A 339 -6.91 15.38 4.90
C PRO A 339 -6.48 16.71 4.25
N PHE A 340 -6.42 16.80 2.91
CA PHE A 340 -6.07 18.01 2.17
C PHE A 340 -7.03 18.21 0.99
N ALA A 341 -8.31 18.35 1.31
CA ALA A 341 -9.40 18.19 0.35
C ALA A 341 -9.42 19.17 -0.83
N GLY A 342 -8.81 20.35 -0.71
CA GLY A 342 -8.84 21.36 -1.75
C GLY A 342 -10.27 21.68 -2.16
N SER A 343 -10.57 21.54 -3.46
CA SER A 343 -11.94 21.74 -3.98
C SER A 343 -12.91 20.59 -3.67
N GLY A 344 -12.46 19.53 -2.99
CA GLY A 344 -13.30 18.41 -2.57
C GLY A 344 -13.68 17.42 -3.68
N THR A 345 -12.92 17.36 -4.78
CA THR A 345 -13.23 16.46 -5.90
C THR A 345 -13.32 15.00 -5.47
N PHE A 346 -12.39 14.54 -4.63
CA PHE A 346 -12.43 13.18 -4.09
C PHE A 346 -13.74 12.92 -3.32
N GLY A 347 -14.17 13.87 -2.47
CA GLY A 347 -15.42 13.75 -1.73
C GLY A 347 -16.67 13.71 -2.63
N LYS A 348 -16.69 14.54 -3.67
CA LYS A 348 -17.76 14.53 -4.68
C LYS A 348 -17.89 13.15 -5.35
N ILE A 349 -16.75 12.58 -5.77
CA ILE A 349 -16.72 11.28 -6.45
C ILE A 349 -17.00 10.14 -5.49
N ALA A 350 -16.56 10.25 -4.22
CA ALA A 350 -16.89 9.28 -3.18
C ALA A 350 -18.41 9.18 -2.96
N LEU A 351 -19.12 10.30 -2.88
CA LEU A 351 -20.59 10.32 -2.79
C LEU A 351 -21.26 9.67 -4.00
N LYS A 352 -20.79 9.99 -5.20
CA LYS A 352 -21.27 9.37 -6.45
C LYS A 352 -21.13 7.85 -6.45
N ASN A 353 -20.10 7.34 -5.81
CA ASN A 353 -19.79 5.92 -5.72
C ASN A 353 -20.26 5.28 -4.40
N ASN A 354 -21.21 5.87 -3.70
CA ASN A 354 -21.78 5.38 -2.44
C ASN A 354 -20.75 5.19 -1.31
N ARG A 355 -19.71 6.05 -1.24
CA ARG A 355 -18.80 6.13 -0.11
C ARG A 355 -19.16 7.36 0.73
N ILE A 356 -18.72 7.37 1.99
CA ILE A 356 -19.01 8.43 2.96
C ILE A 356 -17.74 9.27 3.15
N PRO A 357 -17.61 10.44 2.48
CA PRO A 357 -16.38 11.22 2.57
C PRO A 357 -16.33 12.08 3.82
N ILE A 358 -15.12 12.13 4.41
CA ILE A 358 -14.69 13.15 5.37
C ILE A 358 -13.62 13.98 4.68
N LEU A 359 -13.77 15.30 4.70
CA LEU A 359 -12.91 16.25 4.03
C LEU A 359 -12.33 17.21 5.06
N CYS A 360 -10.99 17.38 5.10
CA CYS A 360 -10.37 18.42 5.91
C CYS A 360 -9.82 19.51 4.98
N GLU A 361 -10.16 20.76 5.26
CA GLU A 361 -9.70 21.89 4.46
C GLU A 361 -9.52 23.13 5.33
N LYS A 362 -8.40 23.88 5.13
CA LYS A 362 -8.10 25.12 5.88
C LYS A 362 -8.39 26.39 5.09
N ASN A 363 -8.38 26.31 3.75
CA ASN A 363 -8.60 27.48 2.90
C ASN A 363 -10.09 27.81 2.83
N VAL A 364 -10.44 29.05 3.21
CA VAL A 364 -11.83 29.51 3.32
C VAL A 364 -12.56 29.46 1.97
N GLU A 365 -11.88 29.74 0.85
CA GLU A 365 -12.49 29.72 -0.48
C GLU A 365 -12.89 28.28 -0.86
N TYR A 366 -12.02 27.31 -0.60
CA TYR A 366 -12.31 25.90 -0.84
C TYR A 366 -13.38 25.37 0.11
N ILE A 367 -13.36 25.78 1.38
CA ILE A 367 -14.41 25.46 2.35
C ILE A 367 -15.78 25.92 1.81
N ASN A 368 -15.89 27.17 1.37
CA ASN A 368 -17.13 27.72 0.82
C ASN A 368 -17.57 26.98 -0.46
N TYR A 369 -16.61 26.65 -1.31
CA TYR A 369 -16.88 25.85 -2.51
C TYR A 369 -17.44 24.46 -2.18
N ILE A 370 -16.83 23.74 -1.23
CA ILE A 370 -17.28 22.42 -0.78
C ILE A 370 -18.69 22.49 -0.20
N LYS A 371 -18.96 23.46 0.69
CA LYS A 371 -20.28 23.69 1.29
C LYS A 371 -21.36 23.90 0.22
N LYS A 372 -21.06 24.71 -0.77
CA LYS A 372 -22.03 25.05 -1.83
C LYS A 372 -22.29 23.90 -2.80
N ASN A 373 -21.27 23.10 -3.14
CA ASN A 373 -21.32 22.18 -4.28
C ASN A 373 -21.34 20.69 -3.91
N ILE A 374 -20.93 20.33 -2.68
CA ILE A 374 -20.74 18.92 -2.27
C ILE A 374 -21.60 18.59 -1.05
N ILE A 375 -21.64 19.46 -0.06
CA ILE A 375 -22.41 19.26 1.18
C ILE A 375 -23.70 20.06 1.09
N LYS A 376 -24.71 19.49 0.45
CA LYS A 376 -26.04 20.07 0.40
C LYS A 376 -26.93 19.53 1.50
#